data_4d9003638cd2205f7c4ea404087351cc
#
_entry.id   4d9003638cd2205f7c4ea404087351cc
#
_cell.length_a   1.000
_cell.length_b   1.000
_cell.length_c   1.000
_cell.angle_alpha   90.00
_cell.angle_beta   90.00
_cell.angle_gamma   90.00
#
_symmetry.space_group_name_H-M   'P 1'
#
loop_
_entity.id
_entity.type
_entity.pdbx_description
1 polymer ?
#
loop_
_entity_poly.entity_id
_entity_poly.type
_entity_poly.pdbx_seq_one_letter_code
_entity_poly.pdbx_strand_id
1 'polypeptide(L)'
;NIVIDYQNAQGEQANCVTIAEKFVNDRDDLIFAIATPAAQAVANATTTIPVLVSSVTDPEFAKLVAKNTAPGGNVTGTSDLTPCEAQMNLLKKLCPDAKTVGMLFCSSEQNSFFQVSLAKAACEKLGLKTIEGSVSNSNEIAQVVQSLCGKCDVIYSPTDNMIAAGMTTVAQVANENKIPTIVGEEGMVQSGGLATYGINYYELGKQTAKMAVEILKGEKTPAEMPVQYLSKCDLSVNEETAK
;
A
#
# COMPACT_ATOMS: atom_id res chain seq x y z
N ASN A 1 -6.61 29.42 -11.41
CA ASN A 1 -6.95 28.22 -12.18
C ASN A 1 -5.83 27.20 -11.96
N ILE A 2 -6.20 25.93 -11.79
CA ILE A 2 -5.26 24.80 -11.72
C ILE A 2 -5.37 24.03 -13.03
N VAL A 3 -4.25 23.66 -13.63
CA VAL A 3 -4.16 22.71 -14.73
C VAL A 3 -3.64 21.40 -14.14
N ILE A 4 -4.27 20.29 -14.48
CA ILE A 4 -3.87 18.96 -14.00
C ILE A 4 -3.38 18.17 -15.22
N ASP A 5 -2.11 17.76 -15.21
CA ASP A 5 -1.59 16.72 -16.10
C ASP A 5 -1.68 15.38 -15.36
N TYR A 6 -2.46 14.45 -15.91
CA TYR A 6 -2.65 13.13 -15.34
C TYR A 6 -1.93 12.06 -16.15
N GLN A 7 -1.06 11.32 -15.48
CA GLN A 7 -0.32 10.21 -16.06
C GLN A 7 -0.52 8.94 -15.23
N ASN A 8 -0.53 7.78 -15.87
CA ASN A 8 -0.66 6.48 -15.22
C ASN A 8 0.45 5.54 -15.67
N ALA A 9 1.23 5.06 -14.73
CA ALA A 9 2.32 4.10 -14.99
C ALA A 9 1.83 2.66 -15.19
N GLN A 10 0.55 2.37 -14.94
CA GLN A 10 -0.08 1.04 -15.11
C GLN A 10 0.64 -0.09 -14.38
N GLY A 11 1.23 0.20 -13.21
CA GLY A 11 1.99 -0.76 -12.41
C GLY A 11 3.43 -1.02 -12.88
N GLU A 12 3.86 -0.39 -13.98
CA GLU A 12 5.19 -0.59 -14.56
C GLU A 12 6.19 0.43 -14.01
N GLN A 13 7.25 -0.04 -13.36
CA GLN A 13 8.24 0.83 -12.72
C GLN A 13 9.01 1.68 -13.75
N ALA A 14 9.27 1.17 -14.94
CA ALA A 14 9.91 1.94 -16.01
C ALA A 14 9.06 3.14 -16.44
N ASN A 15 7.73 2.98 -16.48
CA ASN A 15 6.82 4.07 -16.79
C ASN A 15 6.82 5.14 -15.69
N CYS A 16 6.96 4.75 -14.40
CA CYS A 16 7.09 5.72 -13.31
C CYS A 16 8.28 6.66 -13.53
N VAL A 17 9.43 6.13 -13.96
CA VAL A 17 10.63 6.94 -14.24
C VAL A 17 10.39 7.90 -15.40
N THR A 18 9.87 7.40 -16.52
CA THR A 18 9.58 8.22 -17.71
C THR A 18 8.57 9.34 -17.40
N ILE A 19 7.54 9.04 -16.63
CA ILE A 19 6.52 10.02 -16.21
C ILE A 19 7.12 11.06 -15.28
N ALA A 20 7.95 10.64 -14.31
CA ALA A 20 8.62 11.56 -13.39
C ALA A 20 9.54 12.55 -14.14
N GLU A 21 10.34 12.05 -15.09
CA GLU A 21 11.19 12.88 -15.95
C GLU A 21 10.36 13.88 -16.79
N LYS A 22 9.20 13.44 -17.32
CA LYS A 22 8.26 14.31 -18.05
C LYS A 22 7.82 15.49 -17.17
N PHE A 23 7.29 15.25 -15.98
CA PHE A 23 6.80 16.30 -15.08
C PHE A 23 7.90 17.28 -14.66
N VAL A 24 9.13 16.80 -14.47
CA VAL A 24 10.30 17.65 -14.19
C VAL A 24 10.65 18.52 -15.39
N ASN A 25 10.64 17.97 -16.61
CA ASN A 25 10.91 18.71 -17.83
C ASN A 25 9.84 19.76 -18.16
N ASP A 26 8.57 19.45 -17.87
CA ASP A 26 7.44 20.36 -18.03
C ASP A 26 7.44 21.48 -16.99
N ARG A 27 8.26 21.35 -15.93
CA ARG A 27 8.41 22.32 -14.84
C ARG A 27 7.10 22.54 -14.08
N ASP A 28 6.43 21.44 -13.75
CA ASP A 28 5.22 21.50 -12.96
C ASP A 28 5.45 22.20 -11.62
N ASP A 29 4.48 22.97 -11.16
CA ASP A 29 4.56 23.69 -9.89
C ASP A 29 4.51 22.79 -8.67
N LEU A 30 3.90 21.59 -8.80
CA LEU A 30 3.78 20.56 -7.78
C LEU A 30 3.52 19.20 -8.46
N ILE A 31 4.18 18.15 -7.97
CA ILE A 31 3.94 16.78 -8.43
C ILE A 31 3.20 16.00 -7.33
N PHE A 32 2.11 15.35 -7.73
CA PHE A 32 1.33 14.48 -6.85
C PHE A 32 1.65 13.03 -7.21
N ALA A 33 2.38 12.32 -6.34
CA ALA A 33 2.79 10.94 -6.57
C ALA A 33 1.97 9.96 -5.72
N ILE A 34 1.29 9.03 -6.38
CA ILE A 34 0.42 8.03 -5.73
C ILE A 34 1.12 6.68 -5.73
N ALA A 35 1.21 6.06 -4.57
CA ALA A 35 1.90 4.81 -4.26
C ALA A 35 3.45 4.93 -4.20
N THR A 36 4.06 4.03 -3.43
CA THR A 36 5.50 4.06 -3.12
C THR A 36 6.39 4.01 -4.37
N PRO A 37 6.15 3.16 -5.39
CA PRO A 37 7.02 3.13 -6.58
C PRO A 37 7.01 4.43 -7.37
N ALA A 38 5.84 5.06 -7.53
CA ALA A 38 5.72 6.36 -8.21
C ALA A 38 6.40 7.47 -7.40
N ALA A 39 6.19 7.49 -6.07
CA ALA A 39 6.82 8.45 -5.17
C ALA A 39 8.35 8.36 -5.21
N GLN A 40 8.91 7.17 -5.23
CA GLN A 40 10.35 6.95 -5.34
C GLN A 40 10.91 7.43 -6.68
N ALA A 41 10.21 7.16 -7.78
CA ALA A 41 10.63 7.65 -9.10
C ALA A 41 10.66 9.17 -9.15
N VAL A 42 9.63 9.85 -8.65
CA VAL A 42 9.56 11.31 -8.61
C VAL A 42 10.61 11.91 -7.68
N ALA A 43 10.80 11.37 -6.48
CA ALA A 43 11.81 11.84 -5.53
C ALA A 43 13.24 11.71 -6.05
N ASN A 44 13.51 10.70 -6.90
CA ASN A 44 14.79 10.54 -7.58
C ASN A 44 14.97 11.51 -8.75
N ALA A 45 13.89 11.98 -9.37
CA ALA A 45 13.93 12.86 -10.52
C ALA A 45 14.09 14.34 -10.15
N THR A 46 13.62 14.76 -8.97
CA THR A 46 13.69 16.17 -8.53
C THR A 46 13.91 16.31 -7.03
N THR A 47 14.73 17.32 -6.68
CA THR A 47 14.94 17.78 -5.30
C THR A 47 14.42 19.19 -5.05
N THR A 48 13.80 19.81 -6.06
CA THR A 48 13.38 21.23 -6.02
C THR A 48 11.90 21.43 -6.21
N ILE A 49 11.25 20.65 -7.09
CA ILE A 49 9.81 20.73 -7.27
C ILE A 49 9.14 20.11 -6.03
N PRO A 50 8.15 20.79 -5.42
CA PRO A 50 7.37 20.22 -4.34
C PRO A 50 6.70 18.90 -4.75
N VAL A 51 6.84 17.87 -3.94
CA VAL A 51 6.23 16.56 -4.17
C VAL A 51 5.30 16.23 -3.03
N LEU A 52 4.04 15.98 -3.34
CA LEU A 52 3.09 15.41 -2.41
C LEU A 52 2.87 13.93 -2.71
N VAL A 53 3.14 13.09 -1.72
CA VAL A 53 2.86 11.66 -1.82
C VAL A 53 1.50 11.34 -1.20
N SER A 54 0.79 10.40 -1.80
CA SER A 54 -0.43 9.80 -1.24
C SER A 54 -0.36 8.29 -1.39
N SER A 55 -0.99 7.58 -0.47
CA SER A 55 -0.98 6.11 -0.50
C SER A 55 0.45 5.54 -0.50
N VAL A 56 1.30 6.13 0.33
CA VAL A 56 2.66 5.64 0.60
C VAL A 56 2.68 5.15 2.05
N THR A 57 2.94 3.88 2.24
CA THR A 57 2.82 3.20 3.53
C THR A 57 3.66 3.85 4.62
N ASP A 58 4.96 4.02 4.37
CA ASP A 58 5.85 4.74 5.28
C ASP A 58 6.89 5.54 4.49
N PRO A 59 6.72 6.86 4.34
CA PRO A 59 7.65 7.70 3.61
C PRO A 59 9.08 7.71 4.16
N GLU A 60 9.26 7.57 5.49
CA GLU A 60 10.58 7.50 6.11
C GLU A 60 11.28 6.16 5.76
N PHE A 61 10.59 5.04 5.90
CA PHE A 61 11.10 3.73 5.50
C PHE A 61 11.42 3.67 3.99
N ALA A 62 10.56 4.28 3.17
CA ALA A 62 10.77 4.39 1.72
C ALA A 62 11.88 5.37 1.34
N LYS A 63 12.53 6.04 2.32
CA LYS A 63 13.60 7.04 2.13
C LYS A 63 13.18 8.26 1.31
N LEU A 64 11.91 8.61 1.37
CA LEU A 64 11.34 9.78 0.70
C LEU A 64 11.48 11.05 1.54
N VAL A 65 11.49 10.88 2.86
CA VAL A 65 11.62 11.96 3.84
C VAL A 65 12.67 11.59 4.89
N ALA A 66 13.25 12.59 5.55
CA ALA A 66 14.23 12.36 6.62
C ALA A 66 13.55 11.71 7.84
N LYS A 67 12.37 12.23 8.22
CA LYS A 67 11.47 11.68 9.23
C LYS A 67 10.02 11.99 8.87
N ASN A 68 9.09 11.10 9.19
CA ASN A 68 7.67 11.34 8.97
C ASN A 68 7.17 12.58 9.76
N THR A 69 7.78 12.90 10.91
CA THR A 69 7.45 14.08 11.74
C THR A 69 8.15 15.36 11.29
N ALA A 70 9.23 15.25 10.50
CA ALA A 70 10.03 16.36 10.03
C ALA A 70 10.67 16.00 8.67
N PRO A 71 9.94 16.12 7.56
CA PRO A 71 10.37 15.67 6.23
C PRO A 71 11.71 16.24 5.77
N GLY A 72 11.94 17.54 5.95
CA GLY A 72 13.22 18.20 5.75
C GLY A 72 13.65 18.42 4.30
N GLY A 73 12.90 17.92 3.32
CA GLY A 73 13.17 18.02 1.88
C GLY A 73 11.99 18.58 1.09
N ASN A 74 11.97 18.30 -0.20
CA ASN A 74 10.89 18.71 -1.11
C ASN A 74 9.70 17.73 -1.14
N VAL A 75 9.73 16.67 -0.35
CA VAL A 75 8.69 15.62 -0.29
C VAL A 75 7.95 15.66 1.03
N THR A 76 6.63 15.57 1.00
CA THR A 76 5.74 15.30 2.13
C THR A 76 4.45 14.65 1.62
N GLY A 77 3.47 14.41 2.48
CA GLY A 77 2.16 13.92 2.05
C GLY A 77 1.43 13.10 3.09
N THR A 78 0.72 12.07 2.63
CA THR A 78 -0.10 11.22 3.49
C THR A 78 0.31 9.76 3.41
N SER A 79 0.27 9.09 4.56
CA SER A 79 0.52 7.65 4.69
C SER A 79 -0.78 6.86 4.64
N ASP A 80 -0.72 5.71 3.98
CA ASP A 80 -1.80 4.72 3.97
C ASP A 80 -1.49 3.50 4.85
N LEU A 81 -0.57 3.64 5.79
CA LEU A 81 -0.23 2.55 6.71
C LEU A 81 -1.48 2.04 7.43
N THR A 82 -1.86 0.82 7.12
CA THR A 82 -2.98 0.13 7.77
C THR A 82 -2.55 -0.53 9.06
N PRO A 83 -3.46 -0.77 10.01
CA PRO A 83 -3.14 -1.31 11.32
C PRO A 83 -2.88 -2.83 11.25
N CYS A 84 -1.67 -3.24 10.82
CA CYS A 84 -1.29 -4.65 10.65
C CYS A 84 -1.59 -5.52 11.89
N GLU A 85 -1.38 -4.99 13.10
CA GLU A 85 -1.71 -5.72 14.34
C GLU A 85 -3.23 -5.97 14.48
N ALA A 86 -4.06 -4.98 14.13
CA ALA A 86 -5.51 -5.15 14.14
C ALA A 86 -5.97 -6.13 13.04
N GLN A 87 -5.32 -6.12 11.88
CA GLN A 87 -5.59 -7.09 10.81
C GLN A 87 -5.22 -8.52 11.24
N MET A 88 -4.11 -8.72 11.94
CA MET A 88 -3.75 -10.04 12.48
C MET A 88 -4.69 -10.48 13.61
N ASN A 89 -5.16 -9.56 14.44
CA ASN A 89 -6.20 -9.85 15.43
C ASN A 89 -7.54 -10.20 14.77
N LEU A 90 -7.91 -9.53 13.67
CA LEU A 90 -9.08 -9.87 12.86
C LEU A 90 -8.95 -11.29 12.28
N LEU A 91 -7.78 -11.60 11.69
CA LEU A 91 -7.46 -12.93 11.19
C LEU A 91 -7.71 -13.99 12.27
N LYS A 92 -7.17 -13.78 13.47
CA LYS A 92 -7.34 -14.76 14.58
C LYS A 92 -8.77 -14.88 15.06
N LYS A 93 -9.58 -13.82 14.96
CA LYS A 93 -11.02 -13.86 15.28
C LYS A 93 -11.82 -14.64 14.25
N LEU A 94 -11.54 -14.44 12.96
CA LEU A 94 -12.25 -15.10 11.87
C LEU A 94 -11.79 -16.54 11.68
N CYS A 95 -10.53 -16.83 11.95
CA CYS A 95 -9.90 -18.15 11.78
C CYS A 95 -9.22 -18.57 13.10
N PRO A 96 -10.00 -18.92 14.16
CA PRO A 96 -9.46 -19.20 15.50
C PRO A 96 -8.50 -20.39 15.54
N ASP A 97 -8.67 -21.37 14.66
CA ASP A 97 -7.84 -22.58 14.57
C ASP A 97 -6.58 -22.41 13.73
N ALA A 98 -6.42 -21.26 13.05
CA ALA A 98 -5.25 -20.99 12.21
C ALA A 98 -3.97 -21.03 13.04
N LYS A 99 -2.94 -21.66 12.48
CA LYS A 99 -1.59 -21.84 13.04
C LYS A 99 -0.51 -21.22 12.17
N THR A 100 -0.74 -21.18 10.86
CA THR A 100 0.23 -20.73 9.86
C THR A 100 -0.41 -19.72 8.92
N VAL A 101 0.22 -18.56 8.78
CA VAL A 101 -0.20 -17.48 7.88
C VAL A 101 0.76 -17.40 6.70
N GLY A 102 0.23 -17.47 5.48
CA GLY A 102 0.96 -17.21 4.25
C GLY A 102 1.03 -15.71 3.96
N MET A 103 2.22 -15.14 3.94
CA MET A 103 2.46 -13.73 3.61
C MET A 103 2.65 -13.60 2.10
N LEU A 104 1.64 -13.09 1.39
CA LEU A 104 1.68 -12.89 -0.08
C LEU A 104 2.01 -11.45 -0.41
N PHE A 105 3.08 -11.21 -1.15
CA PHE A 105 3.53 -9.85 -1.49
C PHE A 105 4.42 -9.80 -2.73
N CYS A 106 4.58 -8.59 -3.29
CA CYS A 106 5.50 -8.32 -4.39
C CYS A 106 6.90 -8.02 -3.85
N SER A 107 7.91 -8.73 -4.35
CA SER A 107 9.31 -8.60 -3.92
C SER A 107 9.99 -7.30 -4.38
N SER A 108 9.39 -6.55 -5.31
CA SER A 108 9.92 -5.26 -5.77
C SER A 108 9.30 -4.05 -5.03
N GLU A 109 8.34 -4.25 -4.13
CA GLU A 109 7.65 -3.19 -3.41
C GLU A 109 8.14 -3.05 -1.97
N GLN A 110 8.82 -1.94 -1.66
CA GLN A 110 9.35 -1.68 -0.31
C GLN A 110 8.25 -1.53 0.74
N ASN A 111 7.10 -0.93 0.39
CA ASN A 111 5.92 -0.84 1.25
C ASN A 111 5.46 -2.22 1.73
N SER A 112 5.49 -3.22 0.87
CA SER A 112 5.06 -4.59 1.18
C SER A 112 6.00 -5.25 2.18
N PHE A 113 7.32 -5.12 2.00
CA PHE A 113 8.30 -5.62 2.97
C PHE A 113 8.09 -5.01 4.36
N PHE A 114 7.85 -3.70 4.43
CA PHE A 114 7.61 -3.01 5.69
C PHE A 114 6.40 -3.58 6.43
N GLN A 115 5.25 -3.66 5.74
CA GLN A 115 4.02 -4.17 6.34
C GLN A 115 4.10 -5.67 6.68
N VAL A 116 4.73 -6.49 5.83
CA VAL A 116 4.97 -7.90 6.12
C VAL A 116 5.79 -8.06 7.39
N SER A 117 6.81 -7.21 7.62
CA SER A 117 7.59 -7.24 8.86
C SER A 117 6.73 -6.96 10.09
N LEU A 118 5.83 -5.97 10.02
CA LEU A 118 4.89 -5.64 11.09
C LEU A 118 3.87 -6.78 11.32
N ALA A 119 3.33 -7.35 10.25
CA ALA A 119 2.40 -8.46 10.33
C ALA A 119 3.05 -9.71 10.94
N LYS A 120 4.30 -10.03 10.57
CA LYS A 120 5.07 -11.14 11.16
C LYS A 120 5.28 -10.95 12.66
N ALA A 121 5.66 -9.75 13.09
CA ALA A 121 5.81 -9.42 14.51
C ALA A 121 4.46 -9.57 15.28
N ALA A 122 3.34 -9.19 14.65
CA ALA A 122 2.02 -9.39 15.23
C ALA A 122 1.62 -10.88 15.28
N CYS A 123 1.93 -11.66 14.23
CA CYS A 123 1.72 -13.10 14.22
C CYS A 123 2.50 -13.80 15.34
N GLU A 124 3.75 -13.41 15.56
CA GLU A 124 4.58 -13.97 16.64
C GLU A 124 3.93 -13.76 18.01
N LYS A 125 3.42 -12.56 18.30
CA LYS A 125 2.67 -12.26 19.54
C LYS A 125 1.42 -13.13 19.71
N LEU A 126 0.79 -13.53 18.60
CA LEU A 126 -0.40 -14.38 18.58
C LEU A 126 -0.09 -15.89 18.54
N GLY A 127 1.19 -16.26 18.56
CA GLY A 127 1.63 -17.66 18.47
C GLY A 127 1.41 -18.29 17.09
N LEU A 128 1.30 -17.46 16.03
CA LEU A 128 1.11 -17.90 14.66
C LEU A 128 2.48 -18.03 13.96
N LYS A 129 2.66 -19.07 13.18
CA LYS A 129 3.78 -19.23 12.27
C LYS A 129 3.53 -18.45 10.99
N THR A 130 4.59 -18.00 10.32
CA THR A 130 4.49 -17.32 9.04
C THR A 130 5.33 -18.02 7.97
N ILE A 131 4.84 -18.08 6.76
CA ILE A 131 5.58 -18.49 5.57
C ILE A 131 5.42 -17.41 4.51
N GLU A 132 6.43 -17.21 3.68
CA GLU A 132 6.39 -16.18 2.65
C GLU A 132 6.11 -16.79 1.28
N GLY A 133 5.29 -16.08 0.49
CA GLY A 133 5.07 -16.28 -0.91
C GLY A 133 5.24 -14.95 -1.62
N SER A 134 6.40 -14.72 -2.25
CA SER A 134 6.65 -13.49 -2.99
C SER A 134 6.52 -13.71 -4.49
N VAL A 135 6.03 -12.67 -5.16
CA VAL A 135 5.97 -12.60 -6.63
C VAL A 135 6.86 -11.47 -7.13
N SER A 136 7.37 -11.58 -8.33
CA SER A 136 8.13 -10.53 -9.00
C SER A 136 7.36 -9.91 -10.16
N ASN A 137 6.31 -10.60 -10.63
CA ASN A 137 5.40 -10.13 -11.68
C ASN A 137 4.03 -10.79 -11.52
N SER A 138 3.01 -10.23 -12.19
CA SER A 138 1.62 -10.68 -12.06
C SER A 138 1.36 -12.13 -12.54
N ASN A 139 2.17 -12.65 -13.47
CA ASN A 139 1.99 -14.01 -13.98
C ASN A 139 2.30 -15.08 -12.93
N GLU A 140 3.07 -14.76 -11.90
CA GLU A 140 3.45 -15.68 -10.84
C GLU A 140 2.37 -15.83 -9.77
N ILE A 141 1.40 -14.90 -9.69
CA ILE A 141 0.41 -14.81 -8.60
C ILE A 141 -0.31 -16.15 -8.40
N ALA A 142 -0.92 -16.71 -9.45
CA ALA A 142 -1.69 -17.94 -9.32
C ALA A 142 -0.86 -19.10 -8.76
N GLN A 143 0.38 -19.28 -9.27
CA GLN A 143 1.26 -20.36 -8.85
C GLN A 143 1.73 -20.19 -7.40
N VAL A 144 2.07 -18.97 -6.99
CA VAL A 144 2.53 -18.67 -5.63
C VAL A 144 1.37 -18.85 -4.62
N VAL A 145 0.17 -18.37 -4.95
CA VAL A 145 -1.02 -18.57 -4.11
C VAL A 145 -1.33 -20.05 -3.97
N GLN A 146 -1.31 -20.82 -5.08
CA GLN A 146 -1.51 -22.28 -5.04
C GLN A 146 -0.48 -22.98 -4.13
N SER A 147 0.77 -22.54 -4.18
CA SER A 147 1.83 -23.07 -3.30
C SER A 147 1.61 -22.73 -1.82
N LEU A 148 1.07 -21.55 -1.52
CA LEU A 148 0.72 -21.14 -0.16
C LEU A 148 -0.47 -21.95 0.38
N CYS A 149 -1.52 -22.17 -0.44
CA CYS A 149 -2.71 -22.91 -0.05
C CYS A 149 -2.41 -24.33 0.49
N GLY A 150 -1.33 -24.96 -0.01
CA GLY A 150 -0.89 -26.27 0.50
C GLY A 150 -0.09 -26.24 1.81
N LYS A 151 0.20 -25.04 2.37
CA LYS A 151 1.15 -24.87 3.48
C LYS A 151 0.69 -23.94 4.59
N CYS A 152 -0.39 -23.17 4.40
CA CYS A 152 -0.91 -22.23 5.38
C CYS A 152 -2.41 -22.40 5.57
N ASP A 153 -2.92 -21.86 6.67
CA ASP A 153 -4.33 -21.89 7.03
C ASP A 153 -5.08 -20.63 6.58
N VAL A 154 -4.35 -19.52 6.42
CA VAL A 154 -4.86 -18.20 6.00
C VAL A 154 -3.78 -17.51 5.18
N ILE A 155 -4.16 -16.78 4.15
CA ILE A 155 -3.26 -15.88 3.42
C ILE A 155 -3.49 -14.45 3.89
N TYR A 156 -2.40 -13.72 4.15
CA TYR A 156 -2.38 -12.29 4.36
C TYR A 156 -1.64 -11.59 3.22
N SER A 157 -2.21 -10.53 2.67
CA SER A 157 -1.53 -9.64 1.75
C SER A 157 -1.64 -8.19 2.24
N PRO A 158 -0.54 -7.44 2.35
CA PRO A 158 -0.58 -6.02 2.75
C PRO A 158 -1.19 -5.13 1.67
N THR A 159 -1.06 -3.79 1.82
CA THR A 159 -1.36 -2.83 0.74
C THR A 159 -0.27 -2.92 -0.34
N ASP A 160 -0.35 -3.95 -1.15
CA ASP A 160 0.58 -4.32 -2.23
C ASP A 160 -0.08 -4.02 -3.56
N ASN A 161 0.55 -3.17 -4.39
CA ASN A 161 -0.07 -2.71 -5.63
C ASN A 161 -0.22 -3.83 -6.66
N MET A 162 0.77 -4.70 -6.77
CA MET A 162 0.73 -5.81 -7.73
C MET A 162 -0.29 -6.86 -7.31
N ILE A 163 -0.34 -7.21 -6.02
CA ILE A 163 -1.32 -8.16 -5.51
C ILE A 163 -2.74 -7.58 -5.57
N ALA A 164 -2.91 -6.28 -5.28
CA ALA A 164 -4.21 -5.61 -5.42
C ALA A 164 -4.72 -5.65 -6.87
N ALA A 165 -3.85 -5.37 -7.84
CA ALA A 165 -4.20 -5.49 -9.26
C ALA A 165 -4.54 -6.93 -9.68
N GLY A 166 -3.91 -7.93 -9.07
CA GLY A 166 -4.14 -9.35 -9.30
C GLY A 166 -5.11 -10.02 -8.33
N MET A 167 -5.82 -9.26 -7.47
CA MET A 167 -6.58 -9.81 -6.34
C MET A 167 -7.69 -10.78 -6.76
N THR A 168 -8.30 -10.59 -7.91
CA THR A 168 -9.29 -11.54 -8.44
C THR A 168 -8.68 -12.93 -8.65
N THR A 169 -7.45 -13.00 -9.15
CA THR A 169 -6.71 -14.28 -9.31
C THR A 169 -6.38 -14.88 -7.94
N VAL A 170 -5.94 -14.06 -6.99
CA VAL A 170 -5.67 -14.51 -5.61
C VAL A 170 -6.93 -15.11 -5.00
N ALA A 171 -8.04 -14.36 -5.06
CA ALA A 171 -9.33 -14.80 -4.51
C ALA A 171 -9.82 -16.09 -5.14
N GLN A 172 -9.75 -16.21 -6.46
CA GLN A 172 -10.16 -17.42 -7.16
C GLN A 172 -9.39 -18.65 -6.63
N VAL A 173 -8.06 -18.60 -6.64
CA VAL A 173 -7.23 -19.74 -6.22
C VAL A 173 -7.42 -20.04 -4.74
N ALA A 174 -7.47 -19.02 -3.88
CA ALA A 174 -7.64 -19.19 -2.45
C ALA A 174 -9.01 -19.81 -2.12
N ASN A 175 -10.10 -19.33 -2.73
CA ASN A 175 -11.45 -19.83 -2.52
C ASN A 175 -11.63 -21.27 -3.02
N GLU A 176 -11.07 -21.62 -4.19
CA GLU A 176 -11.07 -23.01 -4.68
C GLU A 176 -10.38 -23.95 -3.70
N ASN A 177 -9.37 -23.49 -2.98
CA ASN A 177 -8.66 -24.25 -1.94
C ASN A 177 -9.25 -24.07 -0.53
N LYS A 178 -10.31 -23.27 -0.37
CA LYS A 178 -10.95 -22.93 0.92
C LYS A 178 -9.98 -22.29 1.93
N ILE A 179 -9.06 -21.46 1.45
CA ILE A 179 -8.12 -20.72 2.27
C ILE A 179 -8.60 -19.26 2.39
N PRO A 180 -8.98 -18.80 3.57
CA PRO A 180 -9.41 -17.41 3.77
C PRO A 180 -8.27 -16.43 3.53
N THR A 181 -8.63 -15.21 3.12
CA THR A 181 -7.65 -14.15 2.82
C THR A 181 -7.94 -12.91 3.67
N ILE A 182 -6.96 -12.43 4.41
CA ILE A 182 -7.00 -11.11 5.07
C ILE A 182 -6.12 -10.18 4.26
N VAL A 183 -6.65 -9.04 3.89
CA VAL A 183 -6.02 -8.16 2.90
C VAL A 183 -5.79 -6.75 3.42
N GLY A 184 -4.92 -6.00 2.76
CA GLY A 184 -4.44 -4.70 3.22
C GLY A 184 -5.47 -3.59 3.14
N GLU A 185 -6.41 -3.64 2.18
CA GLU A 185 -7.33 -2.53 1.91
C GLU A 185 -8.67 -3.01 1.32
N GLU A 186 -9.65 -2.08 1.27
CA GLU A 186 -11.04 -2.36 0.89
C GLU A 186 -11.21 -2.83 -0.56
N GLY A 187 -10.47 -2.26 -1.52
CA GLY A 187 -10.57 -2.65 -2.94
C GLY A 187 -10.17 -4.11 -3.15
N MET A 188 -9.23 -4.63 -2.36
CA MET A 188 -8.90 -6.04 -2.38
C MET A 188 -10.03 -6.91 -1.82
N VAL A 189 -10.78 -6.43 -0.82
CA VAL A 189 -11.99 -7.12 -0.32
C VAL A 189 -13.08 -7.13 -1.39
N GLN A 190 -13.31 -6.01 -2.07
CA GLN A 190 -14.26 -5.91 -3.17
C GLN A 190 -13.88 -6.82 -4.34
N SER A 191 -12.59 -7.10 -4.53
CA SER A 191 -12.06 -8.01 -5.55
C SER A 191 -12.01 -9.49 -5.11
N GLY A 192 -12.65 -9.84 -3.99
CA GLY A 192 -12.82 -11.21 -3.53
C GLY A 192 -12.02 -11.61 -2.28
N GLY A 193 -11.22 -10.72 -1.70
CA GLY A 193 -10.61 -10.93 -0.38
C GLY A 193 -11.67 -11.04 0.72
N LEU A 194 -11.39 -11.78 1.79
CA LEU A 194 -12.40 -12.03 2.83
C LEU A 194 -12.66 -10.78 3.67
N ALA A 195 -11.63 -10.17 4.23
CA ALA A 195 -11.80 -9.06 5.15
C ALA A 195 -10.53 -8.20 5.33
N THR A 196 -10.73 -6.96 5.78
CA THR A 196 -9.67 -6.04 6.18
C THR A 196 -10.14 -5.07 7.26
N TYR A 197 -9.18 -4.50 8.00
CA TYR A 197 -9.27 -3.16 8.54
C TYR A 197 -8.49 -2.24 7.61
N GLY A 198 -9.19 -1.44 6.80
CA GLY A 198 -8.62 -0.58 5.78
C GLY A 198 -8.90 0.89 6.03
N ILE A 199 -8.28 1.75 5.25
CA ILE A 199 -8.50 3.20 5.25
C ILE A 199 -9.38 3.59 4.07
N ASN A 200 -10.00 4.76 4.17
CA ASN A 200 -10.76 5.35 3.08
C ASN A 200 -9.81 6.18 2.19
N TYR A 201 -9.46 5.67 1.02
CA TYR A 201 -8.54 6.34 0.07
C TYR A 201 -9.09 7.66 -0.48
N TYR A 202 -10.41 7.81 -0.59
CA TYR A 202 -11.00 9.09 -0.98
C TYR A 202 -10.75 10.18 0.06
N GLU A 203 -10.95 9.88 1.34
CA GLU A 203 -10.65 10.82 2.42
C GLU A 203 -9.14 11.09 2.54
N LEU A 204 -8.29 10.09 2.30
CA LEU A 204 -6.84 10.26 2.23
C LEU A 204 -6.46 11.24 1.11
N GLY A 205 -7.01 11.07 -0.09
CA GLY A 205 -6.79 11.97 -1.22
C GLY A 205 -7.25 13.40 -0.94
N LYS A 206 -8.39 13.58 -0.28
CA LYS A 206 -8.85 14.91 0.16
C LYS A 206 -7.90 15.56 1.17
N GLN A 207 -7.35 14.75 2.07
CA GLN A 207 -6.38 15.25 3.05
C GLN A 207 -5.09 15.69 2.35
N THR A 208 -4.59 14.89 1.41
CA THR A 208 -3.41 15.25 0.60
C THR A 208 -3.67 16.51 -0.24
N ALA A 209 -4.86 16.63 -0.83
CA ALA A 209 -5.24 17.83 -1.61
C ALA A 209 -5.24 19.12 -0.76
N LYS A 210 -5.62 19.05 0.52
CA LYS A 210 -5.52 20.21 1.43
C LYS A 210 -4.07 20.62 1.64
N MET A 211 -3.16 19.66 1.79
CA MET A 211 -1.72 19.94 1.87
C MET A 211 -1.20 20.61 0.59
N ALA A 212 -1.68 20.15 -0.59
CA ALA A 212 -1.33 20.76 -1.87
C ALA A 212 -1.72 22.24 -1.93
N VAL A 213 -2.91 22.58 -1.45
CA VAL A 213 -3.39 23.98 -1.44
C VAL A 213 -2.49 24.86 -0.55
N GLU A 214 -2.07 24.39 0.62
CA GLU A 214 -1.19 25.15 1.50
C GLU A 214 0.18 25.40 0.84
N ILE A 215 0.74 24.41 0.13
CA ILE A 215 2.01 24.54 -0.59
C ILE A 215 1.88 25.49 -1.79
N LEU A 216 0.85 25.31 -2.62
CA LEU A 216 0.65 26.13 -3.83
C LEU A 216 0.34 27.60 -3.50
N LYS A 217 -0.21 27.88 -2.31
CA LYS A 217 -0.38 29.24 -1.81
C LYS A 217 0.89 29.85 -1.19
N GLY A 218 1.94 29.05 -1.01
CA GLY A 218 3.16 29.46 -0.31
C GLY A 218 2.98 29.61 1.19
N GLU A 219 1.93 29.06 1.77
CA GLU A 219 1.66 29.10 3.20
C GLU A 219 2.60 28.18 4.00
N LYS A 220 3.01 27.06 3.37
CA LYS A 220 3.93 26.07 3.94
C LYS A 220 4.84 25.48 2.87
N THR A 221 5.97 24.92 3.31
CA THR A 221 6.88 24.14 2.48
C THR A 221 6.74 22.64 2.82
N PRO A 222 7.03 21.74 1.87
CA PRO A 222 7.03 20.30 2.16
C PRO A 222 7.93 19.92 3.35
N ALA A 223 9.08 20.60 3.49
CA ALA A 223 10.05 20.35 4.55
C ALA A 223 9.48 20.52 5.97
N GLU A 224 8.50 21.41 6.12
CA GLU A 224 7.90 21.78 7.41
C GLU A 224 6.60 21.03 7.70
N MET A 225 6.06 20.31 6.72
CA MET A 225 4.78 19.62 6.84
C MET A 225 4.99 18.16 7.22
N PRO A 226 4.67 17.74 8.45
CA PRO A 226 4.72 16.33 8.82
C PRO A 226 3.84 15.48 7.92
N VAL A 227 4.27 14.24 7.68
CA VAL A 227 3.43 13.22 7.03
C VAL A 227 2.16 13.03 7.84
N GLN A 228 1.03 13.01 7.16
CA GLN A 228 -0.27 12.89 7.80
C GLN A 228 -0.85 11.48 7.63
N TYR A 229 -1.71 11.09 8.55
CA TYR A 229 -2.37 9.79 8.61
C TYR A 229 -3.88 9.99 8.76
N LEU A 230 -4.68 9.06 8.26
CA LEU A 230 -6.09 8.99 8.66
C LEU A 230 -6.19 8.40 10.06
N SER A 231 -7.06 8.99 10.87
CA SER A 231 -7.29 8.56 12.26
C SER A 231 -8.22 7.34 12.38
N LYS A 232 -8.90 6.96 11.30
CA LYS A 232 -9.94 5.93 11.32
C LYS A 232 -9.65 4.87 10.25
N CYS A 233 -9.77 3.61 10.68
CA CYS A 233 -9.83 2.46 9.80
C CYS A 233 -11.21 1.81 9.92
N ASP A 234 -11.75 1.39 8.79
CA ASP A 234 -13.06 0.75 8.72
C ASP A 234 -12.91 -0.77 8.48
N LEU A 235 -13.78 -1.55 9.11
CA LEU A 235 -13.89 -2.98 8.85
C LEU A 235 -14.66 -3.19 7.55
N SER A 236 -14.06 -3.89 6.60
CA SER A 236 -14.72 -4.36 5.39
C SER A 236 -14.69 -5.88 5.34
N VAL A 237 -15.81 -6.50 4.97
CA VAL A 237 -15.97 -7.97 4.86
C VAL A 237 -16.69 -8.28 3.56
N ASN A 238 -16.22 -9.28 2.83
CA ASN A 238 -16.88 -9.82 1.66
C ASN A 238 -17.82 -10.96 2.09
N GLU A 239 -19.12 -10.71 2.05
CA GLU A 239 -20.14 -11.67 2.49
C GLU A 239 -20.25 -12.90 1.57
N GLU A 240 -19.86 -12.78 0.29
CA GLU A 240 -19.85 -13.90 -0.65
C GLU A 240 -18.68 -14.82 -0.37
N THR A 241 -17.50 -14.27 -0.11
CA THR A 241 -16.29 -15.04 0.25
C THR A 241 -16.40 -15.66 1.64
N ALA A 242 -17.23 -15.08 2.52
CA ALA A 242 -17.44 -15.59 3.88
C ALA A 242 -18.36 -16.85 3.96
N LYS A 243 -19.05 -17.23 2.88
CA LYS A 243 -19.92 -18.41 2.77
C LYS A 243 -19.15 -19.68 2.43
#